data_2e8edeb0f3a5443e43ad66d0c9001837
#
_entry.id   2e8edeb0f3a5443e43ad66d0c9001837
#
_cell.length_a   1.000
_cell.length_b   1.000
_cell.length_c   1.000
_cell.angle_alpha   90.00
_cell.angle_beta   90.00
_cell.angle_gamma   90.00
#
_symmetry.space_group_name_H-M   'P 1'
#
loop_
_entity.id
_entity.type
_entity.pdbx_description
1 polymer ?
#
loop_
_entity_poly.entity_id
_entity_poly.type
_entity_poly.pdbx_seq_one_letter_code
_entity_poly.pdbx_strand_id
1 'polypeptide(L)'
;MHDSFALLQSAVSKRTMREQITDRLAGMIVSGLLRPGDAMPGERELAAQLDVSRETVRGAIQALAARGLIEVAQGARSRVLPAASWTARPAPVARYTPEEVHGARMVLEVAAAEAAARHADAATRARLTELAAEQGRALEDPAAFHISGSEFHATLQRAGGNRLLAALIAEAYGQSSELSHRALAAPGAMRRSWLDHKRIAAAIEARDPEAAAATMRRHLERIGTAARRSEEKRDAA
;
A
#
# COMPACT_ATOMS: atom_id res chain seq x y z
N MET A 1 2.72 -2.51 -42.19
CA MET A 1 3.15 -1.47 -41.23
C MET A 1 2.34 -1.44 -39.92
N HIS A 2 1.23 -2.21 -39.79
CA HIS A 2 0.42 -2.30 -38.59
C HIS A 2 0.90 -3.32 -37.52
N ASP A 3 1.68 -4.31 -37.96
CA ASP A 3 2.13 -5.42 -37.07
C ASP A 3 3.27 -5.04 -36.11
N SER A 4 4.10 -4.05 -36.47
CA SER A 4 5.24 -3.64 -35.65
C SER A 4 4.82 -2.85 -34.38
N PHE A 5 3.68 -2.16 -34.43
CA PHE A 5 3.15 -1.44 -33.26
C PHE A 5 2.44 -2.35 -32.26
N ALA A 6 1.83 -3.42 -32.70
CA ALA A 6 1.24 -4.43 -31.81
C ALA A 6 2.32 -5.19 -31.02
N LEU A 7 3.47 -5.45 -31.64
CA LEU A 7 4.64 -6.03 -30.96
C LEU A 7 5.26 -5.06 -29.95
N LEU A 8 5.29 -3.77 -30.24
CA LEU A 8 5.73 -2.75 -29.29
C LEU A 8 4.78 -2.63 -28.09
N GLN A 9 3.47 -2.70 -28.31
CA GLN A 9 2.49 -2.66 -27.21
C GLN A 9 2.59 -3.88 -26.28
N SER A 10 2.86 -5.07 -26.79
CA SER A 10 3.06 -6.28 -25.97
C SER A 10 4.38 -6.24 -25.17
N ALA A 11 5.40 -5.55 -25.70
CA ALA A 11 6.70 -5.41 -25.03
C ALA A 11 6.73 -4.34 -23.91
N VAL A 12 5.82 -3.36 -23.94
CA VAL A 12 5.75 -2.26 -22.96
C VAL A 12 5.02 -2.66 -21.66
N SER A 13 4.41 -3.83 -21.57
CA SER A 13 3.64 -4.26 -20.40
C SER A 13 4.47 -4.79 -19.21
N LYS A 14 5.78 -5.02 -19.37
CA LYS A 14 6.64 -5.41 -18.23
C LYS A 14 7.11 -4.19 -17.48
N ARG A 15 6.59 -3.98 -16.26
CA ARG A 15 7.09 -2.95 -15.34
C ARG A 15 8.61 -3.06 -15.20
N THR A 16 9.28 -1.95 -15.44
CA THR A 16 10.73 -1.87 -15.27
C THR A 16 11.09 -2.01 -13.78
N MET A 17 12.28 -2.50 -13.48
CA MET A 17 12.79 -2.57 -12.11
C MET A 17 12.76 -1.18 -11.43
N ARG A 18 13.05 -0.12 -12.18
CA ARG A 18 12.93 1.27 -11.70
C ARG A 18 11.50 1.60 -11.24
N GLU A 19 10.48 1.26 -12.02
CA GLU A 19 9.08 1.49 -11.65
C GLU A 19 8.66 0.70 -10.43
N GLN A 20 9.09 -0.55 -10.32
CA GLN A 20 8.81 -1.40 -9.16
C GLN A 20 9.42 -0.80 -7.88
N ILE A 21 10.67 -0.35 -7.92
CA ILE A 21 11.35 0.29 -6.80
C ILE A 21 10.67 1.62 -6.45
N THR A 22 10.33 2.43 -7.46
CA THR A 22 9.62 3.71 -7.25
C THR A 22 8.29 3.48 -6.53
N ASP A 23 7.48 2.53 -6.99
CA ASP A 23 6.17 2.26 -6.41
C ASP A 23 6.29 1.65 -5.01
N ARG A 24 7.31 0.83 -4.75
CA ARG A 24 7.56 0.26 -3.43
C ARG A 24 7.98 1.32 -2.41
N LEU A 25 8.93 2.18 -2.78
CA LEU A 25 9.36 3.30 -1.92
C LEU A 25 8.23 4.33 -1.73
N ALA A 26 7.47 4.66 -2.79
CA ALA A 26 6.29 5.51 -2.67
C ALA A 26 5.26 4.90 -1.71
N GLY A 27 5.01 3.60 -1.79
CA GLY A 27 4.15 2.88 -0.86
C GLY A 27 4.61 3.00 0.59
N MET A 28 5.92 2.89 0.86
CA MET A 28 6.49 3.06 2.20
C MET A 28 6.32 4.50 2.72
N ILE A 29 6.42 5.50 1.86
CA ILE A 29 6.22 6.91 2.22
C ILE A 29 4.72 7.17 2.47
N VAL A 30 3.87 6.76 1.54
CA VAL A 30 2.42 6.96 1.62
C VAL A 30 1.81 6.21 2.81
N SER A 31 2.32 5.01 3.13
CA SER A 31 1.89 4.25 4.30
C SER A 31 2.43 4.79 5.63
N GLY A 32 3.32 5.80 5.61
CA GLY A 32 3.93 6.37 6.81
C GLY A 32 5.01 5.51 7.45
N LEU A 33 5.45 4.44 6.76
CA LEU A 33 6.63 3.66 7.17
C LEU A 33 7.91 4.50 7.08
N LEU A 34 7.99 5.34 6.05
CA LEU A 34 8.95 6.44 5.94
C LEU A 34 8.20 7.74 6.20
N ARG A 35 8.50 8.39 7.32
CA ARG A 35 7.80 9.58 7.79
C ARG A 35 8.35 10.87 7.18
N PRO A 36 7.56 11.93 7.09
CA PRO A 36 8.08 13.26 6.76
C PRO A 36 9.28 13.63 7.63
N GLY A 37 10.37 14.05 6.99
CA GLY A 37 11.63 14.36 7.64
C GLY A 37 12.62 13.19 7.74
N ASP A 38 12.18 11.95 7.57
CA ASP A 38 13.08 10.79 7.58
C ASP A 38 14.08 10.89 6.42
N ALA A 39 15.34 10.52 6.72
CA ALA A 39 16.39 10.43 5.71
C ALA A 39 16.27 9.10 4.96
N MET A 40 16.26 9.17 3.63
CA MET A 40 16.31 7.98 2.77
C MET A 40 17.70 7.33 2.87
N PRO A 41 17.79 5.99 2.76
CA PRO A 41 19.09 5.33 2.57
C PRO A 41 19.78 5.89 1.32
N GLY A 42 21.12 5.88 1.32
CA GLY A 42 21.90 6.36 0.18
C GLY A 42 21.70 5.50 -1.07
N GLU A 43 21.81 6.08 -2.27
CA GLU A 43 21.64 5.34 -3.54
C GLU A 43 22.51 4.08 -3.63
N ARG A 44 23.76 4.14 -3.12
CA ARG A 44 24.68 2.99 -3.09
C ARG A 44 24.19 1.92 -2.13
N GLU A 45 23.67 2.31 -1.00
CA GLU A 45 23.13 1.43 0.02
C GLU A 45 21.87 0.72 -0.49
N LEU A 46 20.90 1.48 -1.05
CA LEU A 46 19.70 0.93 -1.68
C LEU A 46 20.02 -0.02 -2.84
N ALA A 47 21.00 0.34 -3.68
CA ALA A 47 21.42 -0.48 -4.81
C ALA A 47 21.95 -1.84 -4.35
N ALA A 48 22.77 -1.84 -3.28
CA ALA A 48 23.31 -3.06 -2.69
C ALA A 48 22.23 -3.91 -2.01
N GLN A 49 21.29 -3.28 -1.27
CA GLN A 49 20.21 -3.99 -0.58
C GLN A 49 19.18 -4.62 -1.55
N LEU A 50 18.94 -3.96 -2.69
CA LEU A 50 17.96 -4.40 -3.68
C LEU A 50 18.57 -5.23 -4.82
N ASP A 51 19.89 -5.45 -4.81
CA ASP A 51 20.66 -6.13 -5.86
C ASP A 51 20.35 -5.57 -7.27
N VAL A 52 20.44 -4.24 -7.39
CA VAL A 52 20.19 -3.51 -8.65
C VAL A 52 21.29 -2.49 -8.93
N SER A 53 21.32 -1.97 -10.16
CA SER A 53 22.28 -0.92 -10.52
C SER A 53 21.97 0.40 -9.77
N ARG A 54 23.02 1.16 -9.44
CA ARG A 54 22.87 2.52 -8.88
C ARG A 54 22.07 3.45 -9.78
N GLU A 55 22.15 3.26 -11.10
CA GLU A 55 21.38 4.01 -12.08
C GLU A 55 19.87 3.75 -11.95
N THR A 56 19.49 2.50 -11.72
CA THR A 56 18.10 2.10 -11.50
C THR A 56 17.53 2.77 -10.23
N VAL A 57 18.32 2.77 -9.14
CA VAL A 57 17.91 3.43 -7.89
C VAL A 57 17.85 4.94 -8.07
N ARG A 58 18.85 5.55 -8.70
CA ARG A 58 18.83 6.99 -8.98
C ARG A 58 17.60 7.41 -9.79
N GLY A 59 17.22 6.63 -10.82
CA GLY A 59 16.00 6.87 -11.57
C GLY A 59 14.74 6.75 -10.73
N ALA A 60 14.69 5.83 -9.77
CA ALA A 60 13.58 5.71 -8.82
C ALA A 60 13.52 6.91 -7.84
N ILE A 61 14.65 7.32 -7.29
CA ILE A 61 14.76 8.51 -6.42
C ILE A 61 14.29 9.78 -7.16
N GLN A 62 14.73 9.97 -8.40
CA GLN A 62 14.28 11.10 -9.23
C GLN A 62 12.77 11.06 -9.51
N ALA A 63 12.21 9.88 -9.75
CA ALA A 63 10.77 9.71 -9.95
C ALA A 63 9.97 10.03 -8.67
N LEU A 64 10.48 9.66 -7.49
CA LEU A 64 9.89 10.05 -6.21
C LEU A 64 9.97 11.57 -5.98
N ALA A 65 11.11 12.19 -6.30
CA ALA A 65 11.28 13.63 -6.20
C ALA A 65 10.33 14.39 -7.16
N ALA A 66 10.18 13.90 -8.39
CA ALA A 66 9.23 14.47 -9.36
C ALA A 66 7.76 14.36 -8.89
N ARG A 67 7.45 13.35 -8.05
CA ARG A 67 6.14 13.21 -7.38
C ARG A 67 6.03 14.07 -6.11
N GLY A 68 7.06 14.82 -5.75
CA GLY A 68 7.11 15.61 -4.52
C GLY A 68 7.14 14.79 -3.23
N LEU A 69 7.41 13.47 -3.31
CA LEU A 69 7.46 12.58 -2.16
C LEU A 69 8.73 12.75 -1.33
N ILE A 70 9.82 13.12 -1.97
CA ILE A 70 11.12 13.35 -1.34
C ILE A 70 11.79 14.60 -1.90
N GLU A 71 12.66 15.19 -1.10
CA GLU A 71 13.60 16.23 -1.51
C GLU A 71 14.97 15.63 -1.72
N VAL A 72 15.59 15.91 -2.87
CA VAL A 72 16.96 15.49 -3.17
C VAL A 72 17.91 16.62 -2.87
N ALA A 73 18.78 16.47 -1.88
CA ALA A 73 19.81 17.44 -1.56
C ALA A 73 21.16 17.01 -2.15
N GLN A 74 21.87 17.95 -2.82
CA GLN A 74 23.22 17.71 -3.32
C GLN A 74 24.19 17.45 -2.15
N GLY A 75 24.88 16.31 -2.17
CA GLY A 75 25.84 15.96 -1.14
C GLY A 75 25.25 15.49 0.20
N ALA A 76 23.92 15.42 0.32
CA ALA A 76 23.24 14.94 1.51
C ALA A 76 22.25 13.81 1.17
N ARG A 77 21.75 13.11 2.20
CA ARG A 77 20.69 12.11 2.02
C ARG A 77 19.37 12.80 1.64
N SER A 78 18.65 12.24 0.67
CA SER A 78 17.30 12.65 0.36
C SER A 78 16.40 12.52 1.59
N ARG A 79 15.40 13.38 1.72
CA ARG A 79 14.46 13.38 2.84
C ARG A 79 13.02 13.25 2.35
N VAL A 80 12.21 12.55 3.12
CA VAL A 80 10.77 12.45 2.87
C VAL A 80 10.12 13.81 3.13
N LEU A 81 9.36 14.29 2.16
CA LEU A 81 8.63 15.55 2.24
C LEU A 81 7.28 15.37 2.95
N PRO A 82 6.74 16.44 3.58
CA PRO A 82 5.37 16.43 4.09
C PRO A 82 4.36 16.10 2.99
N ALA A 83 3.28 15.43 3.34
CA ALA A 83 2.24 15.03 2.40
C ALA A 83 1.65 16.20 1.59
N ALA A 84 1.68 17.41 2.14
CA ALA A 84 1.25 18.62 1.45
C ALA A 84 2.11 19.01 0.23
N SER A 85 3.33 18.48 0.11
CA SER A 85 4.27 18.74 -0.99
C SER A 85 4.11 17.77 -2.17
N TRP A 86 3.28 16.74 -2.07
CA TRP A 86 3.18 15.69 -3.08
C TRP A 86 2.42 16.17 -4.32
N THR A 87 3.13 16.34 -5.43
CA THR A 87 2.60 16.92 -6.67
C THR A 87 1.71 15.97 -7.50
N ALA A 88 1.75 14.68 -7.22
CA ALA A 88 0.92 13.68 -7.90
C ALA A 88 -0.45 13.48 -7.23
N ARG A 89 -0.84 14.34 -6.29
CA ARG A 89 -2.16 14.31 -5.67
C ARG A 89 -3.19 15.01 -6.53
N PRO A 90 -4.33 14.37 -6.82
CA PRO A 90 -5.56 15.12 -7.00
C PRO A 90 -5.77 16.00 -5.74
N ALA A 91 -6.42 17.17 -5.90
CA ALA A 91 -6.58 18.20 -4.87
C ALA A 91 -6.75 17.66 -3.44
N PRO A 92 -6.17 18.31 -2.44
CA PRO A 92 -5.74 17.74 -1.17
C PRO A 92 -6.87 17.03 -0.42
N VAL A 93 -6.74 15.72 -0.26
CA VAL A 93 -7.50 14.93 0.71
C VAL A 93 -7.18 15.36 2.16
N ALA A 94 -6.22 16.27 2.36
CA ALA A 94 -5.98 16.96 3.64
C ALA A 94 -7.21 17.74 4.20
N ARG A 95 -8.37 17.64 3.55
CA ARG A 95 -9.65 18.23 3.95
C ARG A 95 -10.65 17.23 4.51
N TYR A 96 -10.33 15.94 4.54
CA TYR A 96 -11.26 14.93 5.02
C TYR A 96 -10.89 14.47 6.42
N THR A 97 -11.91 14.27 7.24
CA THR A 97 -11.72 13.71 8.57
C THR A 97 -11.33 12.23 8.50
N PRO A 98 -10.70 11.68 9.54
CA PRO A 98 -10.44 10.25 9.62
C PRO A 98 -11.69 9.38 9.38
N GLU A 99 -12.85 9.83 9.84
CA GLU A 99 -14.15 9.15 9.67
C GLU A 99 -14.61 9.15 8.22
N GLU A 100 -14.45 10.26 7.50
CA GLU A 100 -14.79 10.36 6.08
C GLU A 100 -13.90 9.45 5.25
N VAL A 101 -12.59 9.44 5.52
CA VAL A 101 -11.64 8.55 4.85
C VAL A 101 -11.97 7.08 5.16
N HIS A 102 -12.26 6.76 6.43
CA HIS A 102 -12.64 5.40 6.82
C HIS A 102 -13.96 4.97 6.16
N GLY A 103 -14.96 5.85 6.10
CA GLY A 103 -16.22 5.62 5.40
C GLY A 103 -16.02 5.32 3.91
N ALA A 104 -15.17 6.09 3.23
CA ALA A 104 -14.82 5.84 1.84
C ALA A 104 -14.13 4.48 1.67
N ARG A 105 -13.16 4.14 2.52
CA ARG A 105 -12.49 2.83 2.51
C ARG A 105 -13.45 1.67 2.70
N MET A 106 -14.41 1.80 3.60
CA MET A 106 -15.45 0.78 3.84
C MET A 106 -16.24 0.44 2.58
N VAL A 107 -16.53 1.41 1.74
CA VAL A 107 -17.22 1.18 0.47
C VAL A 107 -16.29 0.61 -0.59
N LEU A 108 -15.15 1.26 -0.80
CA LEU A 108 -14.24 0.98 -1.91
C LEU A 108 -13.48 -0.35 -1.73
N GLU A 109 -12.95 -0.63 -0.54
CA GLU A 109 -12.14 -1.84 -0.32
C GLU A 109 -13.00 -3.10 -0.21
N VAL A 110 -14.23 -2.99 0.30
CA VAL A 110 -15.19 -4.10 0.28
C VAL A 110 -15.55 -4.48 -1.16
N ALA A 111 -15.83 -3.48 -2.02
CA ALA A 111 -16.08 -3.71 -3.44
C ALA A 111 -14.84 -4.29 -4.17
N ALA A 112 -13.64 -3.85 -3.79
CA ALA A 112 -12.41 -4.39 -4.35
C ALA A 112 -12.16 -5.86 -3.96
N ALA A 113 -12.46 -6.25 -2.71
CA ALA A 113 -12.33 -7.63 -2.26
C ALA A 113 -13.32 -8.55 -2.98
N GLU A 114 -14.56 -8.11 -3.16
CA GLU A 114 -15.57 -8.80 -3.95
C GLU A 114 -15.12 -9.00 -5.40
N ALA A 115 -14.64 -7.94 -6.04
CA ALA A 115 -14.14 -7.98 -7.41
C ALA A 115 -12.89 -8.87 -7.55
N ALA A 116 -11.98 -8.84 -6.58
CA ALA A 116 -10.80 -9.71 -6.57
C ALA A 116 -11.19 -11.20 -6.52
N ALA A 117 -12.19 -11.58 -5.73
CA ALA A 117 -12.67 -12.96 -5.69
C ALA A 117 -13.27 -13.41 -7.04
N ARG A 118 -13.91 -12.50 -7.79
CA ARG A 118 -14.46 -12.79 -9.12
C ARG A 118 -13.39 -12.88 -10.21
N HIS A 119 -12.38 -12.00 -10.18
CA HIS A 119 -11.55 -11.69 -11.34
C HIS A 119 -10.06 -11.99 -11.18
N ALA A 120 -9.56 -12.22 -9.94
CA ALA A 120 -8.14 -12.52 -9.72
C ALA A 120 -7.71 -13.77 -10.49
N ASP A 121 -6.60 -13.67 -11.22
CA ASP A 121 -5.97 -14.82 -11.86
C ASP A 121 -5.29 -15.73 -10.81
N ALA A 122 -4.85 -16.90 -11.22
CA ALA A 122 -4.23 -17.89 -10.33
C ALA A 122 -2.94 -17.35 -9.68
N ALA A 123 -2.13 -16.60 -10.43
CA ALA A 123 -0.89 -16.04 -9.93
C ALA A 123 -1.15 -14.97 -8.85
N THR A 124 -2.15 -14.12 -9.04
CA THR A 124 -2.55 -13.10 -8.07
C THR A 124 -3.12 -13.73 -6.80
N ARG A 125 -3.94 -14.79 -6.90
CA ARG A 125 -4.47 -15.52 -5.74
C ARG A 125 -3.35 -16.17 -4.93
N ALA A 126 -2.41 -16.84 -5.60
CA ALA A 126 -1.23 -17.41 -4.96
C ALA A 126 -0.40 -16.33 -4.25
N ARG A 127 -0.19 -15.17 -4.88
CA ARG A 127 0.55 -14.05 -4.26
C ARG A 127 -0.15 -13.51 -3.02
N LEU A 128 -1.46 -13.37 -3.02
CA LEU A 128 -2.22 -12.95 -1.83
C LEU A 128 -2.07 -13.95 -0.67
N THR A 129 -2.09 -15.23 -0.95
CA THR A 129 -1.86 -16.29 0.05
C THR A 129 -0.44 -16.22 0.61
N GLU A 130 0.56 -16.01 -0.24
CA GLU A 130 1.95 -15.86 0.15
C GLU A 130 2.16 -14.61 1.04
N LEU A 131 1.60 -13.46 0.64
CA LEU A 131 1.67 -12.22 1.42
C LEU A 131 1.04 -12.36 2.82
N ALA A 132 -0.09 -13.06 2.91
CA ALA A 132 -0.68 -13.39 4.20
C ALA A 132 0.21 -14.31 5.05
N ALA A 133 0.95 -15.24 4.42
CA ALA A 133 1.90 -16.09 5.11
C ALA A 133 3.15 -15.30 5.55
N GLU A 134 3.69 -14.42 4.71
CA GLU A 134 4.79 -13.51 5.05
C GLU A 134 4.42 -12.65 6.27
N GLN A 135 3.22 -12.07 6.27
CA GLN A 135 2.73 -11.28 7.38
C GLN A 135 2.62 -12.07 8.68
N GLY A 136 2.24 -13.35 8.60
CA GLY A 136 2.20 -14.25 9.76
C GLY A 136 3.59 -14.53 10.36
N ARG A 137 4.64 -14.50 9.54
CA ARG A 137 6.04 -14.62 10.00
C ARG A 137 6.60 -13.34 10.61
N ALA A 138 5.96 -12.21 10.33
CA ALA A 138 6.38 -10.88 10.75
C ALA A 138 5.64 -10.35 12.00
N LEU A 139 4.97 -11.21 12.77
CA LEU A 139 4.16 -10.79 13.94
C LEU A 139 4.98 -10.11 15.05
N GLU A 140 6.28 -10.39 15.12
CA GLU A 140 7.21 -9.77 16.08
C GLU A 140 8.02 -8.61 15.44
N ASP A 141 7.83 -8.34 14.15
CA ASP A 141 8.45 -7.24 13.42
C ASP A 141 7.37 -6.30 12.83
N PRO A 142 7.02 -5.21 13.53
CA PRO A 142 6.00 -4.29 13.08
C PRO A 142 6.27 -3.66 11.71
N ALA A 143 7.53 -3.45 11.34
CA ALA A 143 7.90 -2.86 10.06
C ALA A 143 7.65 -3.86 8.91
N ALA A 144 8.16 -5.08 9.04
CA ALA A 144 7.92 -6.14 8.06
C ALA A 144 6.43 -6.51 7.95
N PHE A 145 5.71 -6.52 9.09
CA PHE A 145 4.27 -6.74 9.13
C PHE A 145 3.51 -5.67 8.34
N HIS A 146 3.88 -4.42 8.49
CA HIS A 146 3.25 -3.31 7.80
C HIS A 146 3.52 -3.35 6.28
N ILE A 147 4.75 -3.66 5.89
CA ILE A 147 5.15 -3.78 4.47
C ILE A 147 4.31 -4.87 3.79
N SER A 148 4.29 -6.08 4.34
CA SER A 148 3.55 -7.20 3.77
C SER A 148 2.04 -6.95 3.76
N GLY A 149 1.50 -6.28 4.78
CA GLY A 149 0.09 -5.86 4.83
C GLY A 149 -0.26 -4.84 3.76
N SER A 150 0.57 -3.83 3.57
CA SER A 150 0.37 -2.81 2.52
C SER A 150 0.44 -3.42 1.12
N GLU A 151 1.36 -4.36 0.89
CA GLU A 151 1.47 -5.07 -0.39
C GLU A 151 0.28 -6.01 -0.63
N PHE A 152 -0.24 -6.64 0.44
CA PHE A 152 -1.46 -7.44 0.38
C PHE A 152 -2.65 -6.60 -0.12
N HIS A 153 -2.93 -5.48 0.53
CA HIS A 153 -4.01 -4.57 0.13
C HIS A 153 -3.81 -4.05 -1.30
N ALA A 154 -2.62 -3.59 -1.66
CA ALA A 154 -2.33 -3.09 -3.00
C ALA A 154 -2.49 -4.18 -4.08
N THR A 155 -2.15 -5.42 -3.80
CA THR A 155 -2.33 -6.56 -4.72
C THR A 155 -3.81 -6.89 -4.88
N LEU A 156 -4.55 -6.97 -3.79
CA LEU A 156 -6.00 -7.19 -3.79
C LEU A 156 -6.75 -6.12 -4.58
N GLN A 157 -6.43 -4.85 -4.36
CA GLN A 157 -7.08 -3.72 -5.04
C GLN A 157 -6.91 -3.75 -6.56
N ARG A 158 -5.74 -4.20 -7.04
CA ARG A 158 -5.47 -4.37 -8.48
C ARG A 158 -6.16 -5.61 -9.07
N ALA A 159 -6.36 -6.64 -8.25
CA ALA A 159 -6.89 -7.93 -8.68
C ALA A 159 -8.31 -7.88 -9.26
N GLY A 160 -9.11 -6.91 -8.83
CA GLY A 160 -10.48 -6.71 -9.31
C GLY A 160 -10.59 -6.15 -10.74
N GLY A 161 -9.47 -5.78 -11.39
CA GLY A 161 -9.43 -5.28 -12.76
C GLY A 161 -9.93 -3.83 -12.96
N ASN A 162 -10.53 -3.21 -11.95
CA ASN A 162 -10.99 -1.82 -12.04
C ASN A 162 -9.89 -0.85 -11.60
N ARG A 163 -9.17 -0.30 -12.59
CA ARG A 163 -8.05 0.63 -12.36
C ARG A 163 -8.45 1.93 -11.66
N LEU A 164 -9.67 2.42 -11.90
CA LEU A 164 -10.17 3.63 -11.24
C LEU A 164 -10.46 3.35 -9.77
N LEU A 165 -11.11 2.23 -9.45
CA LEU A 165 -11.35 1.80 -8.08
C LEU A 165 -10.03 1.67 -7.30
N ALA A 166 -9.02 1.02 -7.88
CA ALA A 166 -7.70 0.89 -7.28
C ALA A 166 -7.02 2.26 -7.03
N ALA A 167 -7.16 3.23 -7.95
CA ALA A 167 -6.63 4.57 -7.79
C ALA A 167 -7.32 5.35 -6.66
N LEU A 168 -8.65 5.26 -6.55
CA LEU A 168 -9.42 5.91 -5.48
C LEU A 168 -9.08 5.32 -4.10
N ILE A 169 -8.88 4.00 -4.02
CA ILE A 169 -8.47 3.35 -2.77
C ILE A 169 -7.05 3.78 -2.38
N ALA A 170 -6.12 3.82 -3.34
CA ALA A 170 -4.75 4.26 -3.07
C ALA A 170 -4.72 5.71 -2.52
N GLU A 171 -5.58 6.58 -3.04
CA GLU A 171 -5.75 7.94 -2.52
C GLU A 171 -6.27 7.93 -1.07
N ALA A 172 -7.34 7.20 -0.78
CA ALA A 172 -7.88 7.07 0.57
C ALA A 172 -6.87 6.41 1.54
N TYR A 173 -6.09 5.44 1.05
CA TYR A 173 -5.07 4.75 1.86
C TYR A 173 -3.94 5.69 2.28
N GLY A 174 -3.48 6.57 1.40
CA GLY A 174 -2.46 7.57 1.69
C GLY A 174 -2.83 8.50 2.85
N GLN A 175 -4.13 8.70 3.10
CA GLN A 175 -4.64 9.52 4.20
C GLN A 175 -4.82 8.74 5.51
N SER A 176 -4.99 7.41 5.43
CA SER A 176 -5.28 6.56 6.59
C SER A 176 -4.05 5.85 7.15
N SER A 177 -2.85 6.10 6.62
CA SER A 177 -1.63 5.40 7.04
C SER A 177 -1.35 5.58 8.53
N GLU A 178 -1.51 6.78 9.05
CA GLU A 178 -1.31 7.07 10.49
C GLU A 178 -2.37 6.37 11.35
N LEU A 179 -3.63 6.34 10.93
CA LEU A 179 -4.71 5.62 11.60
C LEU A 179 -4.45 4.11 11.63
N SER A 180 -3.98 3.54 10.52
CA SER A 180 -3.64 2.12 10.43
C SER A 180 -2.47 1.78 11.33
N HIS A 181 -1.43 2.61 11.39
CA HIS A 181 -0.31 2.45 12.33
C HIS A 181 -0.76 2.45 13.79
N ARG A 182 -1.59 3.42 14.17
CA ARG A 182 -2.14 3.52 15.53
C ARG A 182 -3.01 2.32 15.89
N ALA A 183 -3.86 1.88 14.96
CA ALA A 183 -4.71 0.72 15.16
C ALA A 183 -3.90 -0.57 15.37
N LEU A 184 -2.77 -0.74 14.66
CA LEU A 184 -1.89 -1.89 14.76
C LEU A 184 -1.00 -1.87 16.01
N ALA A 185 -0.78 -0.72 16.63
CA ALA A 185 -0.02 -0.60 17.89
C ALA A 185 -0.77 -1.19 19.11
N ALA A 186 -2.09 -1.39 19.02
CA ALA A 186 -2.86 -1.99 20.11
C ALA A 186 -2.49 -3.47 20.35
N PRO A 187 -2.45 -3.96 21.59
CA PRO A 187 -2.09 -5.33 21.90
C PRO A 187 -2.89 -6.36 21.09
N GLY A 188 -2.20 -7.27 20.42
CA GLY A 188 -2.77 -8.32 19.59
C GLY A 188 -3.45 -7.85 18.29
N ALA A 189 -3.36 -6.56 17.94
CA ALA A 189 -3.97 -6.02 16.72
C ALA A 189 -3.34 -6.60 15.46
N MET A 190 -2.01 -6.71 15.41
CA MET A 190 -1.31 -7.33 14.28
C MET A 190 -1.78 -8.77 14.04
N ARG A 191 -1.89 -9.57 15.10
CA ARG A 191 -2.38 -10.95 14.98
C ARG A 191 -3.81 -11.01 14.47
N ARG A 192 -4.70 -10.12 14.93
CA ARG A 192 -6.08 -10.05 14.42
C ARG A 192 -6.14 -9.64 12.96
N SER A 193 -5.37 -8.61 12.58
CA SER A 193 -5.26 -8.15 11.19
C SER A 193 -4.74 -9.26 10.27
N TRP A 194 -3.68 -9.95 10.66
CA TRP A 194 -3.16 -11.12 9.94
C TRP A 194 -4.21 -12.21 9.73
N LEU A 195 -4.96 -12.57 10.78
CA LEU A 195 -6.02 -13.58 10.68
C LEU A 195 -7.12 -13.15 9.69
N ASP A 196 -7.43 -11.87 9.63
CA ASP A 196 -8.39 -11.34 8.65
C ASP A 196 -7.84 -11.39 7.23
N HIS A 197 -6.59 -11.00 7.00
CA HIS A 197 -5.95 -11.11 5.68
C HIS A 197 -5.88 -12.56 5.20
N LYS A 198 -5.57 -13.50 6.09
CA LYS A 198 -5.61 -14.93 5.79
C LYS A 198 -7.00 -15.41 5.36
N ARG A 199 -8.06 -14.95 6.03
CA ARG A 199 -9.44 -15.28 5.67
C ARG A 199 -9.86 -14.63 4.35
N ILE A 200 -9.45 -13.38 4.10
CA ILE A 200 -9.72 -12.69 2.83
C ILE A 200 -9.02 -13.45 1.69
N ALA A 201 -7.74 -13.80 1.83
CA ALA A 201 -7.02 -14.57 0.83
C ALA A 201 -7.70 -15.93 0.55
N ALA A 202 -8.14 -16.63 1.60
CA ALA A 202 -8.85 -17.90 1.46
C ALA A 202 -10.19 -17.75 0.71
N ALA A 203 -10.96 -16.69 0.99
CA ALA A 203 -12.21 -16.41 0.27
C ALA A 203 -11.96 -16.08 -1.21
N ILE A 204 -10.89 -15.32 -1.51
CA ILE A 204 -10.49 -15.02 -2.89
C ILE A 204 -10.02 -16.28 -3.62
N GLU A 205 -9.26 -17.16 -2.95
CA GLU A 205 -8.84 -18.44 -3.51
C GLU A 205 -10.03 -19.34 -3.81
N ALA A 206 -11.01 -19.40 -2.90
CA ALA A 206 -12.27 -20.14 -3.09
C ALA A 206 -13.21 -19.51 -4.12
N ARG A 207 -12.88 -18.34 -4.67
CA ARG A 207 -13.76 -17.54 -5.56
C ARG A 207 -15.13 -17.25 -4.94
N ASP A 208 -15.13 -16.92 -3.65
CA ASP A 208 -16.32 -16.54 -2.88
C ASP A 208 -16.35 -15.02 -2.67
N PRO A 209 -17.06 -14.26 -3.53
CA PRO A 209 -17.12 -12.81 -3.45
C PRO A 209 -17.82 -12.31 -2.17
N GLU A 210 -18.85 -13.03 -1.71
CA GLU A 210 -19.60 -12.64 -0.52
C GLU A 210 -18.76 -12.79 0.75
N ALA A 211 -18.04 -13.92 0.89
CA ALA A 211 -17.14 -14.14 2.02
C ALA A 211 -15.96 -13.15 2.00
N ALA A 212 -15.40 -12.83 0.82
CA ALA A 212 -14.34 -11.85 0.67
C ALA A 212 -14.80 -10.45 1.11
N ALA A 213 -15.95 -9.99 0.61
CA ALA A 213 -16.56 -8.71 0.97
C ALA A 213 -16.89 -8.64 2.46
N ALA A 214 -17.54 -9.66 3.02
CA ALA A 214 -17.93 -9.71 4.43
C ALA A 214 -16.69 -9.70 5.35
N THR A 215 -15.62 -10.39 4.97
CA THR A 215 -14.39 -10.45 5.76
C THR A 215 -13.63 -9.13 5.70
N MET A 216 -13.54 -8.50 4.53
CA MET A 216 -12.95 -7.17 4.37
C MET A 216 -13.71 -6.13 5.20
N ARG A 217 -15.02 -6.14 5.19
CA ARG A 217 -15.86 -5.26 6.01
C ARG A 217 -15.51 -5.39 7.50
N ARG A 218 -15.50 -6.60 8.03
CA ARG A 218 -15.15 -6.85 9.45
C ARG A 218 -13.73 -6.41 9.80
N HIS A 219 -12.78 -6.61 8.86
CA HIS A 219 -11.40 -6.15 9.01
C HIS A 219 -11.34 -4.62 9.19
N LEU A 220 -11.98 -3.87 8.29
CA LEU A 220 -12.00 -2.42 8.32
C LEU A 220 -12.75 -1.87 9.55
N GLU A 221 -13.87 -2.45 9.95
CA GLU A 221 -14.61 -2.08 11.18
C GLU A 221 -13.73 -2.17 12.43
N ARG A 222 -12.89 -3.22 12.52
CA ARG A 222 -11.95 -3.37 13.63
C ARG A 222 -10.87 -2.29 13.63
N ILE A 223 -10.34 -1.96 12.44
CA ILE A 223 -9.35 -0.89 12.29
C ILE A 223 -9.96 0.44 12.73
N GLY A 224 -11.14 0.79 12.25
CA GLY A 224 -11.82 2.03 12.62
C GLY A 224 -12.13 2.13 14.11
N THR A 225 -12.55 1.03 14.73
CA THR A 225 -12.81 0.99 16.19
C THR A 225 -11.51 1.16 16.99
N ALA A 226 -10.42 0.51 16.57
CA ALA A 226 -9.13 0.64 17.26
C ALA A 226 -8.55 2.05 17.12
N ALA A 227 -8.72 2.69 15.96
CA ALA A 227 -8.28 4.06 15.72
C ALA A 227 -9.01 5.06 16.63
N ARG A 228 -10.35 4.99 16.69
CA ARG A 228 -11.16 5.87 17.59
C ARG A 228 -10.75 5.75 19.06
N ARG A 229 -10.59 4.54 19.56
CA ARG A 229 -10.15 4.31 20.95
C ARG A 229 -8.76 4.88 21.24
N SER A 230 -7.89 4.93 20.24
CA SER A 230 -6.55 5.53 20.37
C SER A 230 -6.62 7.06 20.43
N GLU A 231 -7.56 7.67 19.71
CA GLU A 231 -7.82 9.13 19.75
C GLU A 231 -8.42 9.54 21.09
N GLU A 232 -9.46 8.86 21.55
CA GLU A 232 -10.11 9.11 22.86
C GLU A 232 -9.10 9.08 24.03
N LYS A 233 -8.15 8.13 24.00
CA LYS A 233 -7.09 8.03 25.02
C LYS A 233 -6.10 9.19 24.96
N ARG A 234 -5.84 9.72 23.78
CA ARG A 234 -4.93 10.86 23.61
C ARG A 234 -5.57 12.16 24.09
N ASP A 235 -6.84 12.34 23.80
CA ASP A 235 -7.58 13.55 24.16
C ASP A 235 -7.92 13.59 25.67
N ALA A 236 -7.79 12.44 26.35
CA ALA A 236 -7.97 12.28 27.80
C ALA A 236 -6.66 12.37 28.62
N ALA A 237 -5.48 12.48 27.97
CA ALA A 237 -4.14 12.51 28.58
C ALA A 237 -3.50 13.89 28.51
#